data_4f9e01407bce4f5e515ea2cacf749831
#
_entry.id   4f9e01407bce4f5e515ea2cacf749831
#
_cell.length_a   1.000
_cell.length_b   1.000
_cell.length_c   1.000
_cell.angle_alpha   90.00
_cell.angle_beta   90.00
_cell.angle_gamma   90.00
#
_symmetry.space_group_name_H-M   'P 1'
#
loop_
_entity.id
_entity.type
_entity.pdbx_description
1 polymer ?
#
loop_
_entity_poly.entity_id
_entity_poly.type
_entity_poly.pdbx_seq_one_letter_code
_entity_poly.pdbx_strand_id
1 'polypeptide(L)'
;MRNLTFRAVCALALAVASGTTMAASAIAVLGKDFALPSKIQGLPEKLSDFKDLRINTFTTSDGVKLSYWEAGEGEPLIFVPGWSANGAQYINVMYLLRRHYHVYVLDVRNQGLSERVDYGVRISRFAADLKEFSDHLGLKQADYCGWSMGASVLWSYIDLFGTRGIHKAVFVDEPISIYSHQDWSEQERLDAGGTTTSPERMIAGFVRGAPLNSLVTDLAPWQHAMAKDSLSYVNSEAFANAFVKNDPQAMGEVLFDHITNDWRDVVKHKLNVPVAIFSGDYSNNLPSQRWMHKTIPGSKLFVYSKAEQGDHFLMFKNPFKFTADLRAFLADEMPQDVQTRRERAVQESVAGDGAHAVESYRLSEPVWKFPDASENRLDNAEKAKFRHLACLISVQNGLGTVAS
;
A
#
# COMPACT_ATOMS: atom_id res chain seq x y z
N MET A 1 35.72 -59.59 -42.31
CA MET A 1 35.45 -58.21 -42.80
C MET A 1 34.23 -57.70 -42.09
N ARG A 2 34.42 -56.90 -41.06
CA ARG A 2 33.32 -56.34 -40.21
C ARG A 2 33.31 -54.83 -40.45
N ASN A 3 32.23 -54.33 -41.01
CA ASN A 3 32.03 -52.90 -41.19
C ASN A 3 31.54 -52.25 -39.86
N LEU A 4 32.35 -51.39 -39.30
CA LEU A 4 31.93 -50.46 -38.22
C LEU A 4 31.40 -49.20 -38.89
N THR A 5 30.11 -48.96 -38.73
CA THR A 5 29.46 -47.67 -39.04
C THR A 5 29.51 -46.78 -37.79
N PHE A 6 30.29 -45.70 -37.88
CA PHE A 6 30.28 -44.60 -36.89
C PHE A 6 29.02 -43.75 -37.04
N ARG A 7 28.16 -43.79 -36.03
CA ARG A 7 27.05 -42.80 -35.87
C ARG A 7 27.58 -41.60 -35.12
N ALA A 8 27.74 -40.48 -35.83
CA ALA A 8 27.96 -39.20 -35.21
C ALA A 8 26.65 -38.69 -34.59
N VAL A 9 26.63 -38.56 -33.26
CA VAL A 9 25.54 -37.90 -32.55
C VAL A 9 25.91 -36.41 -32.49
N CYS A 10 25.21 -35.58 -33.29
CA CYS A 10 25.24 -34.12 -33.15
C CYS A 10 24.39 -33.75 -31.94
N ALA A 11 25.00 -33.42 -30.82
CA ALA A 11 24.38 -32.77 -29.70
C ALA A 11 24.22 -31.27 -30.05
N LEU A 12 22.98 -30.87 -30.38
CA LEU A 12 22.63 -29.48 -30.56
C LEU A 12 22.46 -28.85 -29.17
N ALA A 13 23.50 -28.14 -28.70
CA ALA A 13 23.40 -27.34 -27.50
C ALA A 13 22.55 -26.12 -27.83
N LEU A 14 21.28 -26.10 -27.39
CA LEU A 14 20.49 -24.86 -27.31
C LEU A 14 21.09 -24.00 -26.19
N ALA A 15 21.91 -23.04 -26.57
CA ALA A 15 22.26 -21.93 -25.70
C ALA A 15 21.00 -21.06 -25.56
N VAL A 16 20.29 -21.23 -24.45
CA VAL A 16 19.30 -20.25 -24.00
C VAL A 16 20.11 -18.99 -23.65
N ALA A 17 20.22 -18.07 -24.59
CA ALA A 17 20.67 -16.73 -24.30
C ALA A 17 19.62 -16.09 -23.40
N SER A 18 19.83 -16.12 -22.09
CA SER A 18 19.16 -15.25 -21.14
C SER A 18 19.60 -13.82 -21.49
N GLY A 19 18.88 -13.23 -22.44
CA GLY A 19 18.97 -11.80 -22.73
C GLY A 19 18.50 -11.07 -21.48
N THR A 20 19.46 -10.60 -20.67
CA THR A 20 19.20 -9.56 -19.69
C THR A 20 18.75 -8.32 -20.48
N THR A 21 17.45 -8.18 -20.64
CA THR A 21 16.88 -6.90 -21.11
C THR A 21 17.31 -5.87 -20.10
N MET A 22 18.18 -4.96 -20.51
CA MET A 22 18.58 -3.82 -19.66
C MET A 22 17.32 -3.08 -19.26
N ALA A 23 17.10 -2.99 -17.95
CA ALA A 23 15.93 -2.29 -17.39
C ALA A 23 15.85 -0.86 -17.97
N ALA A 24 14.67 -0.48 -18.47
CA ALA A 24 14.50 0.78 -19.14
C ALA A 24 14.46 1.95 -18.15
N SER A 25 15.13 3.06 -18.46
CA SER A 25 15.04 4.25 -17.62
C SER A 25 13.60 4.75 -17.54
N ALA A 26 13.22 5.34 -16.41
CA ALA A 26 11.87 5.88 -16.23
C ALA A 26 11.51 6.90 -17.32
N ILE A 27 12.44 7.77 -17.73
CA ILE A 27 12.22 8.73 -18.82
C ILE A 27 11.90 8.02 -20.15
N ALA A 28 12.61 6.93 -20.46
CA ALA A 28 12.36 6.18 -21.71
C ALA A 28 10.96 5.54 -21.72
N VAL A 29 10.53 4.97 -20.58
CA VAL A 29 9.19 4.35 -20.45
C VAL A 29 8.09 5.40 -20.49
N LEU A 30 8.29 6.54 -19.84
CA LEU A 30 7.28 7.59 -19.69
C LEU A 30 7.28 8.59 -20.85
N GLY A 31 8.32 8.57 -21.68
CA GLY A 31 8.45 9.40 -22.88
C GLY A 31 8.68 10.89 -22.61
N LYS A 32 8.89 11.28 -21.35
CA LYS A 32 9.05 12.69 -20.95
C LYS A 32 9.85 12.84 -19.66
N ASP A 33 10.66 13.91 -19.59
CA ASP A 33 11.30 14.34 -18.35
C ASP A 33 10.31 15.20 -17.54
N PHE A 34 9.56 14.54 -16.65
CA PHE A 34 8.54 15.20 -15.83
C PHE A 34 9.16 16.04 -14.72
N ALA A 35 8.58 17.19 -14.46
CA ALA A 35 8.87 17.98 -13.28
C ALA A 35 8.33 17.28 -12.02
N LEU A 36 9.13 17.27 -10.96
CA LEU A 36 8.83 16.71 -9.65
C LEU A 36 9.00 17.81 -8.59
N PRO A 37 8.17 18.86 -8.63
CA PRO A 37 8.40 20.02 -7.78
C PRO A 37 8.38 19.62 -6.31
N SER A 38 9.42 20.05 -5.58
CA SER A 38 9.54 19.92 -4.14
C SER A 38 9.96 21.26 -3.55
N LYS A 39 9.45 21.58 -2.37
CA LYS A 39 9.86 22.77 -1.61
C LYS A 39 11.03 22.50 -0.67
N ILE A 40 11.53 21.27 -0.64
CA ILE A 40 12.64 20.83 0.22
C ILE A 40 13.85 20.51 -0.64
N GLN A 41 14.98 21.16 -0.29
CA GLN A 41 16.26 20.87 -0.95
C GLN A 41 16.68 19.41 -0.72
N GLY A 42 17.28 18.79 -1.73
CA GLY A 42 17.82 17.42 -1.66
C GLY A 42 16.88 16.34 -2.22
N LEU A 43 15.71 16.74 -2.73
CA LEU A 43 14.83 15.86 -3.52
C LEU A 43 14.97 16.17 -5.01
N PRO A 44 14.64 15.22 -5.91
CA PRO A 44 14.71 15.45 -7.35
C PRO A 44 13.65 16.48 -7.78
N GLU A 45 14.03 17.42 -8.63
CA GLU A 45 13.13 18.43 -9.20
C GLU A 45 12.51 17.96 -10.52
N LYS A 46 13.13 16.97 -11.17
CA LYS A 46 12.67 16.33 -12.40
C LYS A 46 13.17 14.88 -12.49
N LEU A 47 12.59 14.07 -13.37
CA LEU A 47 12.98 12.66 -13.50
C LEU A 47 14.46 12.48 -13.86
N SER A 48 15.04 13.38 -14.66
CA SER A 48 16.47 13.31 -15.02
C SER A 48 17.43 13.52 -13.84
N ASP A 49 16.95 14.04 -12.71
CA ASP A 49 17.72 14.13 -11.47
C ASP A 49 17.78 12.78 -10.73
N PHE A 50 16.91 11.84 -11.11
CA PHE A 50 16.84 10.48 -10.57
C PHE A 50 17.27 9.45 -11.62
N LYS A 51 18.56 9.47 -12.00
CA LYS A 51 19.11 8.76 -13.16
C LYS A 51 19.01 7.24 -13.07
N ASP A 52 19.03 6.68 -11.88
CA ASP A 52 18.94 5.23 -11.60
C ASP A 52 17.50 4.74 -11.43
N LEU A 53 16.48 5.60 -11.55
CA LEU A 53 15.09 5.19 -11.55
C LEU A 53 14.73 4.45 -12.85
N ARG A 54 14.21 3.25 -12.71
CA ARG A 54 13.80 2.37 -13.80
C ARG A 54 12.37 1.91 -13.62
N ILE A 55 11.73 1.56 -14.74
CA ILE A 55 10.39 0.99 -14.75
C ILE A 55 10.41 -0.25 -15.63
N ASN A 56 10.01 -1.36 -15.07
CA ASN A 56 10.01 -2.66 -15.72
C ASN A 56 8.63 -3.31 -15.63
N THR A 57 8.52 -4.47 -16.27
CA THR A 57 7.29 -5.28 -16.23
C THR A 57 7.62 -6.75 -16.08
N PHE A 58 6.71 -7.50 -15.48
CA PHE A 58 6.68 -8.94 -15.52
C PHE A 58 5.26 -9.44 -15.79
N THR A 59 5.11 -10.70 -16.16
CA THR A 59 3.81 -11.30 -16.42
C THR A 59 3.53 -12.33 -15.35
N THR A 60 2.36 -12.22 -14.71
CA THR A 60 1.88 -13.15 -13.70
C THR A 60 1.47 -14.49 -14.30
N SER A 61 1.30 -15.53 -13.48
CA SER A 61 0.88 -16.87 -13.91
C SER A 61 -0.50 -16.90 -14.57
N ASP A 62 -1.37 -15.94 -14.25
CA ASP A 62 -2.68 -15.76 -14.89
C ASP A 62 -2.65 -14.81 -16.10
N GLY A 63 -1.44 -14.45 -16.58
CA GLY A 63 -1.23 -13.74 -17.83
C GLY A 63 -1.29 -12.21 -17.74
N VAL A 64 -1.42 -11.62 -16.54
CA VAL A 64 -1.50 -10.16 -16.37
C VAL A 64 -0.11 -9.54 -16.33
N LYS A 65 0.09 -8.48 -17.12
CA LYS A 65 1.35 -7.74 -17.15
C LYS A 65 1.35 -6.65 -16.08
N LEU A 66 2.19 -6.83 -15.08
CA LEU A 66 2.37 -5.87 -13.99
C LEU A 66 3.63 -5.03 -14.20
N SER A 67 3.55 -3.77 -13.83
CA SER A 67 4.67 -2.83 -13.85
C SER A 67 5.24 -2.66 -12.44
N TYR A 68 6.55 -2.43 -12.37
CA TYR A 68 7.20 -2.05 -11.12
C TYR A 68 8.29 -1.02 -11.36
N TRP A 69 8.50 -0.22 -10.33
CA TRP A 69 9.52 0.81 -10.28
C TRP A 69 10.68 0.31 -9.42
N GLU A 70 11.91 0.57 -9.84
CA GLU A 70 13.08 0.18 -9.07
C GLU A 70 14.16 1.25 -9.10
N ALA A 71 14.97 1.31 -8.04
CA ALA A 71 16.13 2.18 -7.93
C ALA A 71 17.12 1.66 -6.87
N GLY A 72 18.38 1.98 -7.06
CA GLY A 72 19.44 1.64 -6.12
C GLY A 72 19.93 0.21 -6.23
N GLU A 73 20.82 -0.14 -5.29
CA GLU A 73 21.46 -1.46 -5.17
C GLU A 73 21.54 -1.82 -3.67
N GLY A 74 21.67 -3.09 -3.35
CA GLY A 74 21.81 -3.60 -1.98
C GLY A 74 20.67 -4.53 -1.58
N GLU A 75 20.34 -4.56 -0.29
CA GLU A 75 19.27 -5.41 0.24
C GLU A 75 17.91 -5.01 -0.37
N PRO A 76 17.10 -5.99 -0.77
CA PRO A 76 15.82 -5.72 -1.42
C PRO A 76 14.79 -5.19 -0.44
N LEU A 77 14.20 -4.04 -0.77
CA LEU A 77 13.10 -3.40 -0.06
C LEU A 77 11.92 -3.19 -1.00
N ILE A 78 10.81 -3.87 -0.75
CA ILE A 78 9.62 -3.85 -1.59
C ILE A 78 8.52 -3.03 -0.92
N PHE A 79 8.09 -1.97 -1.60
CA PHE A 79 6.90 -1.21 -1.22
C PHE A 79 5.66 -1.74 -1.94
N VAL A 80 4.59 -1.90 -1.18
CA VAL A 80 3.26 -2.23 -1.68
C VAL A 80 2.35 -1.02 -1.51
N PRO A 81 1.90 -0.39 -2.61
CA PRO A 81 1.09 0.82 -2.56
C PRO A 81 -0.29 0.59 -1.96
N GLY A 82 -0.87 1.69 -1.46
CA GLY A 82 -2.26 1.75 -1.03
C GLY A 82 -3.25 1.75 -2.19
N TRP A 83 -4.53 1.83 -1.84
CA TRP A 83 -5.61 1.92 -2.80
C TRP A 83 -5.45 3.14 -3.71
N SER A 84 -5.56 2.92 -5.02
CA SER A 84 -5.39 3.95 -6.05
C SER A 84 -4.00 4.62 -6.09
N ALA A 85 -3.00 4.02 -5.45
CA ALA A 85 -1.63 4.50 -5.45
C ALA A 85 -0.75 3.71 -6.44
N ASN A 86 0.41 4.25 -6.76
CA ASN A 86 1.37 3.64 -7.70
C ASN A 86 2.79 4.15 -7.44
N GLY A 87 3.77 3.63 -8.16
CA GLY A 87 5.19 3.94 -7.96
C GLY A 87 5.56 5.41 -8.11
N ALA A 88 4.82 6.18 -8.89
CA ALA A 88 5.10 7.61 -9.06
C ALA A 88 5.03 8.40 -7.75
N GLN A 89 4.16 8.00 -6.83
CA GLN A 89 4.02 8.65 -5.53
C GLN A 89 5.20 8.37 -4.60
N TYR A 90 5.93 7.29 -4.84
CA TYR A 90 7.07 6.85 -4.04
C TYR A 90 8.41 7.46 -4.45
N ILE A 91 8.47 8.30 -5.49
CA ILE A 91 9.73 8.80 -6.07
C ILE A 91 10.65 9.42 -5.01
N ASN A 92 10.12 10.27 -4.11
CA ASN A 92 10.92 10.89 -3.07
C ASN A 92 11.47 9.86 -2.06
N VAL A 93 10.64 8.91 -1.66
CA VAL A 93 11.03 7.82 -0.74
C VAL A 93 12.09 6.93 -1.39
N MET A 94 11.88 6.52 -2.64
CA MET A 94 12.85 5.72 -3.40
C MET A 94 14.17 6.48 -3.57
N TYR A 95 14.10 7.78 -3.91
CA TYR A 95 15.28 8.63 -4.09
C TYR A 95 16.15 8.68 -2.83
N LEU A 96 15.54 8.78 -1.65
CA LEU A 96 16.24 8.83 -0.37
C LEU A 96 16.82 7.47 0.03
N LEU A 97 16.14 6.38 -0.28
CA LEU A 97 16.53 5.02 0.13
C LEU A 97 17.51 4.33 -0.82
N ARG A 98 17.55 4.71 -2.11
CA ARG A 98 18.34 4.03 -3.15
C ARG A 98 19.84 3.87 -2.89
N ARG A 99 20.40 4.67 -1.99
CA ARG A 99 21.82 4.59 -1.63
C ARG A 99 22.14 3.46 -0.66
N HIS A 100 21.09 2.83 -0.11
CA HIS A 100 21.23 1.83 0.96
C HIS A 100 20.50 0.53 0.64
N TYR A 101 19.50 0.59 -0.25
CA TYR A 101 18.63 -0.54 -0.60
C TYR A 101 18.40 -0.59 -2.10
N HIS A 102 18.17 -1.79 -2.61
CA HIS A 102 17.50 -1.97 -3.89
C HIS A 102 15.99 -1.84 -3.65
N VAL A 103 15.45 -0.70 -3.97
CA VAL A 103 14.07 -0.33 -3.68
C VAL A 103 13.19 -0.69 -4.85
N TYR A 104 12.09 -1.38 -4.56
CA TYR A 104 11.06 -1.73 -5.53
C TYR A 104 9.71 -1.18 -5.10
N VAL A 105 8.88 -0.76 -6.05
CA VAL A 105 7.47 -0.42 -5.85
C VAL A 105 6.66 -1.13 -6.92
N LEU A 106 5.75 -2.01 -6.50
CA LEU A 106 4.89 -2.77 -7.42
C LEU A 106 3.61 -1.99 -7.69
N ASP A 107 3.35 -1.65 -8.95
CA ASP A 107 2.02 -1.20 -9.35
C ASP A 107 1.11 -2.44 -9.39
N VAL A 108 0.16 -2.55 -8.47
CA VAL A 108 -0.76 -3.68 -8.46
C VAL A 108 -1.69 -3.63 -9.68
N ARG A 109 -2.30 -4.74 -10.07
CA ARG A 109 -3.20 -4.79 -11.23
C ARG A 109 -4.28 -3.71 -11.16
N ASN A 110 -4.63 -3.13 -12.30
CA ASN A 110 -5.57 -2.01 -12.46
C ASN A 110 -5.10 -0.66 -11.91
N GLN A 111 -3.88 -0.57 -11.37
CA GLN A 111 -3.32 0.67 -10.84
C GLN A 111 -2.01 1.05 -11.56
N GLY A 112 -1.70 2.34 -11.58
CA GLY A 112 -0.47 2.87 -12.14
C GLY A 112 -0.26 2.48 -13.61
N LEU A 113 0.87 1.86 -13.90
CA LEU A 113 1.27 1.40 -15.24
C LEU A 113 0.96 -0.08 -15.49
N SER A 114 0.42 -0.80 -14.51
CA SER A 114 0.02 -2.18 -14.65
C SER A 114 -1.21 -2.35 -15.54
N GLU A 115 -1.35 -3.53 -16.12
CA GLU A 115 -2.43 -3.87 -17.04
C GLU A 115 -3.80 -3.79 -16.35
N ARG A 116 -4.81 -3.40 -17.12
CA ARG A 116 -6.21 -3.37 -16.72
C ARG A 116 -6.88 -4.67 -17.11
N VAL A 117 -7.48 -5.30 -16.11
CA VAL A 117 -8.20 -6.58 -16.25
C VAL A 117 -9.47 -6.56 -15.40
N ASP A 118 -10.45 -7.34 -15.78
CA ASP A 118 -11.75 -7.48 -15.11
C ASP A 118 -11.82 -8.72 -14.19
N TYR A 119 -10.66 -9.29 -13.86
CA TYR A 119 -10.57 -10.47 -12.98
C TYR A 119 -9.42 -10.34 -11.98
N GLY A 120 -9.52 -11.11 -10.88
CA GLY A 120 -8.50 -11.09 -9.84
C GLY A 120 -8.43 -9.77 -9.05
N VAL A 121 -9.51 -8.99 -9.05
CA VAL A 121 -9.58 -7.66 -8.41
C VAL A 121 -9.92 -7.84 -6.93
N ARG A 122 -8.97 -8.37 -6.16
CA ARG A 122 -9.14 -8.64 -4.71
C ARG A 122 -7.79 -8.74 -4.01
N ILE A 123 -7.78 -8.51 -2.71
CA ILE A 123 -6.58 -8.47 -1.87
C ILE A 123 -5.78 -9.78 -1.94
N SER A 124 -6.45 -10.91 -1.90
CA SER A 124 -5.77 -12.22 -1.98
C SER A 124 -5.06 -12.47 -3.32
N ARG A 125 -5.59 -11.94 -4.43
CA ARG A 125 -4.89 -12.03 -5.73
C ARG A 125 -3.71 -11.05 -5.78
N PHE A 126 -3.86 -9.86 -5.22
CA PHE A 126 -2.73 -8.93 -5.11
C PHE A 126 -1.59 -9.49 -4.26
N ALA A 127 -1.93 -10.24 -3.20
CA ALA A 127 -0.94 -10.98 -2.42
C ALA A 127 -0.22 -12.08 -3.24
N ALA A 128 -0.97 -12.79 -4.09
CA ALA A 128 -0.37 -13.76 -5.00
C ALA A 128 0.50 -13.07 -6.07
N ASP A 129 0.08 -11.93 -6.62
CA ASP A 129 0.88 -11.12 -7.55
C ASP A 129 2.18 -10.66 -6.89
N LEU A 130 2.14 -10.24 -5.64
CA LEU A 130 3.33 -9.87 -4.87
C LEU A 130 4.27 -11.05 -4.65
N LYS A 131 3.73 -12.26 -4.42
CA LYS A 131 4.54 -13.48 -4.32
C LYS A 131 5.22 -13.80 -5.65
N GLU A 132 4.47 -13.76 -6.75
CA GLU A 132 5.01 -13.99 -8.09
C GLU A 132 6.03 -12.92 -8.50
N PHE A 133 5.84 -11.67 -8.05
CA PHE A 133 6.83 -10.60 -8.23
C PHE A 133 8.14 -10.92 -7.53
N SER A 134 8.10 -11.34 -6.27
CA SER A 134 9.31 -11.72 -5.53
C SER A 134 10.03 -12.90 -6.16
N ASP A 135 9.27 -13.87 -6.67
CA ASP A 135 9.81 -15.03 -7.39
C ASP A 135 10.44 -14.61 -8.72
N HIS A 136 9.80 -13.69 -9.46
CA HIS A 136 10.33 -13.12 -10.70
C HIS A 136 11.68 -12.44 -10.49
N LEU A 137 11.84 -11.72 -9.37
CA LEU A 137 13.10 -11.09 -8.99
C LEU A 137 14.13 -12.09 -8.43
N GLY A 138 13.77 -13.35 -8.24
CA GLY A 138 14.63 -14.38 -7.67
C GLY A 138 14.98 -14.16 -6.19
N LEU A 139 14.16 -13.41 -5.47
CA LEU A 139 14.42 -13.04 -4.08
C LEU A 139 14.08 -14.21 -3.15
N LYS A 140 15.03 -14.59 -2.30
CA LYS A 140 14.78 -15.57 -1.22
C LYS A 140 14.09 -14.92 -0.03
N GLN A 141 14.48 -13.70 0.29
CA GLN A 141 13.91 -12.85 1.32
C GLN A 141 14.04 -11.40 0.90
N ALA A 142 13.13 -10.55 1.38
CA ALA A 142 13.16 -9.11 1.22
C ALA A 142 12.54 -8.43 2.45
N ASP A 143 12.82 -7.14 2.62
CA ASP A 143 12.06 -6.29 3.52
C ASP A 143 10.81 -5.79 2.78
N TYR A 144 9.66 -5.79 3.45
CA TYR A 144 8.40 -5.38 2.85
C TYR A 144 7.78 -4.22 3.63
N CYS A 145 7.31 -3.22 2.90
CA CYS A 145 6.64 -2.06 3.45
C CYS A 145 5.29 -1.86 2.74
N GLY A 146 4.19 -2.11 3.44
CA GLY A 146 2.84 -1.87 2.95
C GLY A 146 2.25 -0.60 3.53
N TRP A 147 1.77 0.30 2.67
CA TRP A 147 1.05 1.50 3.08
C TRP A 147 -0.44 1.34 2.78
N SER A 148 -1.31 1.66 3.78
CA SER A 148 -2.76 1.60 3.59
C SER A 148 -3.17 0.22 3.07
N MET A 149 -4.00 0.08 2.04
CA MET A 149 -4.36 -1.20 1.42
C MET A 149 -3.14 -2.12 1.17
N GLY A 150 -1.95 -1.56 0.92
CA GLY A 150 -0.72 -2.35 0.76
C GLY A 150 -0.34 -3.16 2.00
N ALA A 151 -0.71 -2.70 3.20
CA ALA A 151 -0.55 -3.49 4.43
C ALA A 151 -1.52 -4.68 4.44
N SER A 152 -2.76 -4.51 4.00
CA SER A 152 -3.72 -5.61 3.84
C SER A 152 -3.25 -6.65 2.82
N VAL A 153 -2.61 -6.21 1.73
CA VAL A 153 -1.97 -7.12 0.78
C VAL A 153 -0.85 -7.93 1.45
N LEU A 154 -0.04 -7.30 2.31
CA LEU A 154 1.01 -8.01 3.07
C LEU A 154 0.43 -8.97 4.11
N TRP A 155 -0.66 -8.61 4.80
CA TRP A 155 -1.32 -9.55 5.72
C TRP A 155 -1.90 -10.74 4.97
N SER A 156 -2.52 -10.52 3.83
CA SER A 156 -2.97 -11.61 2.96
C SER A 156 -1.82 -12.46 2.43
N TYR A 157 -0.68 -11.85 2.08
CA TYR A 157 0.54 -12.59 1.70
C TYR A 157 0.99 -13.51 2.85
N ILE A 158 1.04 -12.98 4.07
CA ILE A 158 1.44 -13.73 5.27
C ILE A 158 0.44 -14.86 5.57
N ASP A 159 -0.84 -14.59 5.39
CA ASP A 159 -1.91 -15.58 5.55
C ASP A 159 -1.73 -16.78 4.61
N LEU A 160 -1.49 -16.51 3.33
CA LEU A 160 -1.44 -17.50 2.26
C LEU A 160 -0.08 -18.23 2.15
N PHE A 161 1.03 -17.52 2.37
CA PHE A 161 2.38 -18.01 2.07
C PHE A 161 3.32 -18.06 3.29
N GLY A 162 2.85 -17.54 4.45
CA GLY A 162 3.68 -17.40 5.64
C GLY A 162 4.76 -16.32 5.49
N THR A 163 5.69 -16.31 6.43
CA THR A 163 6.71 -15.24 6.55
C THR A 163 8.09 -15.64 6.02
N ARG A 164 8.27 -16.82 5.45
CA ARG A 164 9.60 -17.34 5.03
C ARG A 164 10.33 -16.41 4.06
N GLY A 165 9.58 -15.73 3.16
CA GLY A 165 10.12 -14.78 2.18
C GLY A 165 10.30 -13.36 2.73
N ILE A 166 9.93 -13.12 3.98
CA ILE A 166 9.96 -11.80 4.62
C ILE A 166 11.12 -11.76 5.62
N HIS A 167 12.04 -10.81 5.44
CA HIS A 167 13.07 -10.52 6.42
C HIS A 167 12.52 -9.62 7.52
N LYS A 168 11.97 -8.44 7.17
CA LYS A 168 11.26 -7.54 8.07
C LYS A 168 9.98 -7.03 7.41
N ALA A 169 8.94 -6.79 8.21
CA ALA A 169 7.66 -6.26 7.73
C ALA A 169 7.40 -4.86 8.32
N VAL A 170 6.93 -3.96 7.47
CA VAL A 170 6.59 -2.59 7.85
C VAL A 170 5.15 -2.30 7.42
N PHE A 171 4.33 -1.85 8.36
CA PHE A 171 2.94 -1.46 8.11
C PHE A 171 2.80 0.04 8.35
N VAL A 172 2.29 0.75 7.35
CA VAL A 172 2.13 2.20 7.40
C VAL A 172 0.65 2.55 7.36
N ASP A 173 0.14 2.91 8.50
CA ASP A 173 -1.15 3.55 8.76
C ASP A 173 -2.37 2.86 8.12
N GLU A 174 -2.49 1.56 8.33
CA GLU A 174 -3.66 0.78 7.91
C GLU A 174 -4.38 0.15 9.10
N PRO A 175 -5.71 0.31 9.24
CA PRO A 175 -6.46 -0.38 10.28
C PRO A 175 -6.54 -1.88 9.98
N ILE A 176 -6.54 -2.67 11.04
CA ILE A 176 -6.55 -4.13 10.90
C ILE A 176 -7.88 -4.66 10.33
N SER A 177 -8.95 -3.88 10.48
CA SER A 177 -10.24 -4.06 9.83
C SER A 177 -10.90 -2.69 9.65
N ILE A 178 -11.36 -2.40 8.44
CA ILE A 178 -12.09 -1.15 8.15
C ILE A 178 -13.57 -1.30 8.50
N TYR A 179 -14.15 -2.47 8.24
CA TYR A 179 -15.54 -2.78 8.57
C TYR A 179 -15.70 -3.00 10.06
N SER A 180 -16.68 -2.32 10.66
CA SER A 180 -17.07 -2.47 12.05
C SER A 180 -18.29 -3.37 12.15
N HIS A 181 -18.13 -4.55 12.75
CA HIS A 181 -19.25 -5.46 12.99
C HIS A 181 -20.18 -4.90 14.06
N GLN A 182 -21.48 -5.18 13.92
CA GLN A 182 -22.51 -4.62 14.81
C GLN A 182 -22.46 -5.18 16.24
N ASP A 183 -21.89 -6.36 16.41
CA ASP A 183 -21.72 -7.06 17.66
C ASP A 183 -20.42 -6.72 18.40
N TRP A 184 -19.57 -5.88 17.81
CA TRP A 184 -18.34 -5.46 18.47
C TRP A 184 -18.61 -4.46 19.58
N SER A 185 -17.91 -4.63 20.70
CA SER A 185 -17.77 -3.59 21.71
C SER A 185 -17.04 -2.36 21.13
N GLU A 186 -17.23 -1.22 21.77
CA GLU A 186 -16.51 0.01 21.38
C GLU A 186 -14.98 -0.19 21.40
N GLN A 187 -14.46 -0.95 22.37
CA GLN A 187 -13.03 -1.25 22.44
C GLN A 187 -12.58 -2.13 21.28
N GLU A 188 -13.33 -3.15 20.91
CA GLU A 188 -13.01 -3.97 19.74
C GLU A 188 -13.04 -3.17 18.45
N ARG A 189 -14.03 -2.26 18.33
CA ARG A 189 -14.12 -1.34 17.19
C ARG A 189 -12.88 -0.45 17.09
N LEU A 190 -12.43 0.14 18.18
CA LEU A 190 -11.23 0.97 18.23
C LEU A 190 -9.96 0.16 17.95
N ASP A 191 -9.83 -1.01 18.56
CA ASP A 191 -8.67 -1.90 18.39
C ASP A 191 -8.56 -2.43 16.96
N ALA A 192 -9.67 -2.77 16.32
CA ALA A 192 -9.69 -3.16 14.92
C ALA A 192 -9.51 -1.97 13.98
N GLY A 193 -9.90 -0.77 14.41
CA GLY A 193 -9.90 0.45 13.60
C GLY A 193 -11.16 0.60 12.75
N GLY A 194 -12.24 -0.16 13.08
CA GLY A 194 -13.50 -0.17 12.35
C GLY A 194 -14.11 1.22 12.17
N THR A 195 -14.02 1.75 10.95
CA THR A 195 -14.42 3.11 10.59
C THR A 195 -15.77 3.16 9.90
N THR A 196 -16.28 2.04 9.42
CA THR A 196 -17.57 1.96 8.76
C THR A 196 -18.37 0.72 9.16
N THR A 197 -19.68 0.89 9.29
CA THR A 197 -20.65 -0.20 9.43
C THR A 197 -21.36 -0.52 8.10
N SER A 198 -20.99 0.18 7.02
CA SER A 198 -21.57 0.00 5.69
C SER A 198 -20.47 0.19 4.62
N PRO A 199 -19.91 -0.92 4.11
CA PRO A 199 -18.95 -0.88 3.02
C PRO A 199 -19.47 -0.12 1.79
N GLU A 200 -20.76 -0.29 1.47
CA GLU A 200 -21.38 0.34 0.31
C GLU A 200 -21.42 1.88 0.44
N ARG A 201 -21.68 2.40 1.65
CA ARG A 201 -21.62 3.85 1.91
C ARG A 201 -20.20 4.38 1.75
N MET A 202 -19.24 3.65 2.28
CA MET A 202 -17.84 4.05 2.18
C MET A 202 -17.38 4.08 0.72
N ILE A 203 -17.67 3.04 -0.06
CA ILE A 203 -17.37 3.00 -1.49
C ILE A 203 -18.07 4.14 -2.23
N ALA A 204 -19.36 4.37 -1.95
CA ALA A 204 -20.10 5.46 -2.57
C ALA A 204 -19.47 6.84 -2.27
N GLY A 205 -18.91 7.05 -1.07
CA GLY A 205 -18.17 8.25 -0.70
C GLY A 205 -16.87 8.41 -1.52
N PHE A 206 -16.10 7.35 -1.65
CA PHE A 206 -14.84 7.39 -2.40
C PHE A 206 -15.02 7.45 -3.92
N VAL A 207 -16.00 6.74 -4.46
CA VAL A 207 -16.23 6.64 -5.91
C VAL A 207 -17.11 7.77 -6.43
N ARG A 208 -18.00 8.33 -5.61
CA ARG A 208 -18.91 9.43 -6.01
C ARG A 208 -18.37 10.82 -5.72
N GLY A 209 -17.49 10.96 -4.75
CA GLY A 209 -16.86 12.25 -4.42
C GLY A 209 -15.97 12.78 -5.54
N ALA A 210 -15.65 11.91 -6.52
CA ALA A 210 -15.01 12.27 -7.77
C ALA A 210 -15.73 11.53 -8.89
N PRO A 211 -16.14 12.17 -10.00
CA PRO A 211 -16.49 11.46 -11.20
C PRO A 211 -15.38 10.44 -11.50
N LEU A 212 -15.74 9.19 -11.86
CA LEU A 212 -14.75 8.15 -12.13
C LEU A 212 -13.70 8.59 -13.16
N ASN A 213 -14.07 9.54 -14.02
CA ASN A 213 -13.16 10.19 -14.95
C ASN A 213 -12.16 11.13 -14.24
N SER A 214 -12.48 11.68 -13.08
CA SER A 214 -11.58 12.55 -12.34
C SER A 214 -10.55 11.78 -11.50
N LEU A 215 -10.80 10.51 -11.20
CA LEU A 215 -9.76 9.60 -10.67
C LEU A 215 -8.65 9.35 -11.67
N VAL A 216 -8.92 9.59 -12.96
CA VAL A 216 -7.98 9.41 -14.06
C VAL A 216 -7.40 10.75 -14.54
N THR A 217 -8.14 11.85 -14.40
CA THR A 217 -7.79 13.17 -14.98
C THR A 217 -7.52 14.22 -13.91
N ASP A 218 -8.22 14.17 -12.78
CA ASP A 218 -7.96 15.01 -11.62
C ASP A 218 -7.31 14.19 -10.53
N LEU A 219 -6.59 14.88 -9.67
CA LEU A 219 -6.08 14.27 -8.46
C LEU A 219 -7.24 13.77 -7.63
N ALA A 220 -7.26 12.50 -7.37
CA ALA A 220 -8.20 11.96 -6.43
C ALA A 220 -8.14 12.72 -5.09
N PRO A 221 -9.25 12.84 -4.35
CA PRO A 221 -9.29 13.62 -3.12
C PRO A 221 -8.16 13.31 -2.13
N TRP A 222 -7.73 12.05 -2.03
CA TRP A 222 -6.59 11.66 -1.18
C TRP A 222 -5.25 12.13 -1.75
N GLN A 223 -5.06 12.28 -3.07
CA GLN A 223 -3.85 12.88 -3.63
C GLN A 223 -3.78 14.37 -3.31
N HIS A 224 -4.90 15.07 -3.30
CA HIS A 224 -4.99 16.43 -2.77
C HIS A 224 -4.64 16.47 -1.29
N ALA A 225 -5.14 15.53 -0.49
CA ALA A 225 -4.79 15.43 0.93
C ALA A 225 -3.31 15.09 1.12
N MET A 226 -2.72 14.24 0.28
CA MET A 226 -1.30 13.95 0.28
C MET A 226 -0.46 15.19 -0.04
N ALA A 227 -0.88 16.02 -0.99
CA ALA A 227 -0.19 17.26 -1.35
C ALA A 227 -0.47 18.41 -0.38
N LYS A 228 -1.62 18.39 0.32
CA LYS A 228 -2.03 19.44 1.23
C LYS A 228 -1.01 19.62 2.35
N ASP A 229 -0.58 20.86 2.55
CA ASP A 229 0.37 21.24 3.59
C ASP A 229 1.75 20.54 3.51
N SER A 230 1.99 19.75 2.45
CA SER A 230 3.28 19.06 2.26
C SER A 230 4.32 20.01 1.66
N LEU A 231 5.52 19.95 2.21
CA LEU A 231 6.69 20.65 1.65
C LEU A 231 7.44 19.77 0.63
N SER A 232 7.34 18.46 0.77
CA SER A 232 8.08 17.48 -0.03
C SER A 232 7.27 16.89 -1.18
N TYR A 233 5.95 16.88 -1.06
CA TYR A 233 5.06 16.35 -2.08
C TYR A 233 4.22 17.49 -2.66
N VAL A 234 4.62 17.97 -3.82
CA VAL A 234 3.85 18.94 -4.61
C VAL A 234 3.40 18.23 -5.87
N ASN A 235 2.10 18.07 -5.98
CA ASN A 235 1.53 17.39 -7.10
C ASN A 235 1.55 18.29 -8.35
N SER A 236 2.09 17.80 -9.46
CA SER A 236 1.86 18.40 -10.76
C SER A 236 0.78 17.62 -11.48
N GLU A 237 -0.24 18.29 -11.99
CA GLU A 237 -1.34 17.68 -12.74
C GLU A 237 -0.83 16.83 -13.90
N ALA A 238 0.15 17.31 -14.65
CA ALA A 238 0.73 16.58 -15.77
C ALA A 238 1.41 15.27 -15.33
N PHE A 239 2.08 15.25 -14.18
CA PHE A 239 2.72 14.07 -13.62
C PHE A 239 1.67 13.08 -13.10
N ALA A 240 0.69 13.56 -12.34
CA ALA A 240 -0.39 12.73 -11.84
C ALA A 240 -1.20 12.08 -12.97
N ASN A 241 -1.57 12.85 -13.98
CA ASN A 241 -2.32 12.35 -15.14
C ASN A 241 -1.55 11.31 -15.96
N ALA A 242 -0.22 11.34 -15.94
CA ALA A 242 0.60 10.34 -16.60
C ALA A 242 0.58 8.97 -15.87
N PHE A 243 0.37 8.97 -14.56
CA PHE A 243 0.55 7.78 -13.72
C PHE A 243 -0.71 7.25 -13.06
N VAL A 244 -1.72 8.07 -12.89
CA VAL A 244 -3.00 7.62 -12.33
C VAL A 244 -3.84 6.99 -13.44
N LYS A 245 -3.55 5.74 -13.76
CA LYS A 245 -4.27 4.93 -14.75
C LYS A 245 -5.14 3.87 -14.06
N ASN A 246 -5.87 4.28 -13.05
CA ASN A 246 -6.72 3.37 -12.32
C ASN A 246 -7.99 3.06 -13.12
N ASP A 247 -8.40 1.80 -13.11
CA ASP A 247 -9.72 1.42 -13.60
C ASP A 247 -10.77 1.69 -12.52
N PRO A 248 -11.78 2.53 -12.77
CA PRO A 248 -12.74 2.92 -11.75
C PRO A 248 -13.61 1.79 -11.22
N GLN A 249 -13.99 0.85 -12.06
CA GLN A 249 -14.78 -0.31 -11.65
C GLN A 249 -13.94 -1.20 -10.76
N ALA A 250 -12.72 -1.55 -11.20
CA ALA A 250 -11.77 -2.33 -10.42
C ALA A 250 -11.41 -1.66 -9.09
N MET A 251 -11.32 -0.33 -9.05
CA MET A 251 -11.10 0.41 -7.79
C MET A 251 -12.24 0.24 -6.81
N GLY A 252 -13.49 0.23 -7.27
CA GLY A 252 -14.66 -0.04 -6.42
C GLY A 252 -14.70 -1.48 -5.92
N GLU A 253 -14.42 -2.44 -6.78
CA GLU A 253 -14.41 -3.88 -6.45
C GLU A 253 -13.35 -4.21 -5.40
N VAL A 254 -12.10 -3.78 -5.62
CA VAL A 254 -11.03 -4.05 -4.66
C VAL A 254 -11.26 -3.32 -3.34
N LEU A 255 -11.86 -2.15 -3.37
CA LEU A 255 -12.17 -1.41 -2.15
C LEU A 255 -13.22 -2.14 -1.30
N PHE A 256 -14.21 -2.76 -1.92
CA PHE A 256 -15.18 -3.59 -1.22
C PHE A 256 -14.50 -4.79 -0.53
N ASP A 257 -13.69 -5.54 -1.28
CA ASP A 257 -12.94 -6.66 -0.74
C ASP A 257 -12.00 -6.22 0.39
N HIS A 258 -11.28 -5.10 0.19
CA HIS A 258 -10.38 -4.52 1.18
C HIS A 258 -11.10 -4.13 2.49
N ILE A 259 -12.26 -3.46 2.39
CA ILE A 259 -13.02 -3.00 3.55
C ILE A 259 -13.51 -4.16 4.41
N THR A 260 -13.92 -5.27 3.79
CA THR A 260 -14.60 -6.38 4.46
C THR A 260 -13.66 -7.41 5.09
N ASN A 261 -12.36 -7.28 4.91
CA ASN A 261 -11.38 -8.17 5.55
C ASN A 261 -11.10 -7.75 7.00
N ASP A 262 -10.87 -8.76 7.85
CA ASP A 262 -10.40 -8.62 9.22
C ASP A 262 -9.12 -9.45 9.40
N TRP A 263 -8.01 -8.77 9.65
CA TRP A 263 -6.68 -9.38 9.72
C TRP A 263 -6.19 -9.62 11.15
N ARG A 264 -7.07 -9.53 12.16
CA ARG A 264 -6.70 -9.68 13.56
C ARG A 264 -6.10 -11.05 13.88
N ASP A 265 -6.55 -12.10 13.24
CA ASP A 265 -6.04 -13.47 13.40
C ASP A 265 -4.64 -13.62 12.79
N VAL A 266 -4.39 -13.05 11.62
CA VAL A 266 -3.06 -13.05 10.98
C VAL A 266 -2.04 -12.34 11.87
N VAL A 267 -2.40 -11.16 12.39
CA VAL A 267 -1.54 -10.38 13.29
C VAL A 267 -1.25 -11.13 14.59
N LYS A 268 -2.25 -11.82 15.16
CA LYS A 268 -2.10 -12.57 16.41
C LYS A 268 -1.27 -13.84 16.27
N HIS A 269 -1.38 -14.53 15.12
CA HIS A 269 -0.96 -15.93 15.05
C HIS A 269 0.09 -16.23 13.97
N LYS A 270 0.27 -15.34 12.98
CA LYS A 270 1.12 -15.64 11.81
C LYS A 270 2.34 -14.71 11.67
N LEU A 271 2.36 -13.56 12.35
CA LEU A 271 3.48 -12.63 12.32
C LEU A 271 4.60 -13.11 13.29
N ASN A 272 5.69 -13.61 12.71
CA ASN A 272 6.86 -14.12 13.44
C ASN A 272 8.19 -13.55 12.93
N VAL A 273 8.15 -12.37 12.29
CA VAL A 273 9.30 -11.59 11.83
C VAL A 273 9.33 -10.24 12.53
N PRO A 274 10.48 -9.52 12.55
CA PRO A 274 10.51 -8.17 13.10
C PRO A 274 9.53 -7.23 12.38
N VAL A 275 8.78 -6.44 13.15
CA VAL A 275 7.71 -5.55 12.63
C VAL A 275 7.94 -4.12 13.08
N ALA A 276 7.82 -3.18 12.12
CA ALA A 276 7.61 -1.76 12.42
C ALA A 276 6.23 -1.30 11.96
N ILE A 277 5.63 -0.40 12.74
CA ILE A 277 4.33 0.19 12.50
C ILE A 277 4.51 1.70 12.50
N PHE A 278 4.00 2.38 11.46
CA PHE A 278 4.05 3.83 11.33
C PHE A 278 2.63 4.39 11.32
N SER A 279 2.38 5.45 12.07
CA SER A 279 1.10 6.14 12.09
C SER A 279 1.26 7.61 12.46
N GLY A 280 0.21 8.38 12.30
CA GLY A 280 0.18 9.78 12.69
C GLY A 280 -0.85 10.09 13.77
N ASP A 281 -0.59 11.12 14.58
CA ASP A 281 -1.54 11.60 15.61
C ASP A 281 -2.89 12.06 15.03
N TYR A 282 -2.88 12.40 13.72
CA TYR A 282 -4.07 12.83 12.97
C TYR A 282 -4.75 11.73 12.19
N SER A 283 -4.20 10.53 12.27
CA SER A 283 -4.82 9.38 11.62
C SER A 283 -5.89 8.76 12.52
N ASN A 284 -7.05 8.51 11.95
CA ASN A 284 -8.09 7.73 12.62
C ASN A 284 -7.67 6.27 12.85
N ASN A 285 -6.60 5.81 12.21
CA ASN A 285 -6.09 4.45 12.30
C ASN A 285 -5.19 4.24 13.53
N LEU A 286 -4.76 5.30 14.21
CA LEU A 286 -3.81 5.21 15.33
C LEU A 286 -4.22 4.23 16.45
N PRO A 287 -5.49 4.14 16.89
CA PRO A 287 -5.89 3.15 17.89
C PRO A 287 -5.58 1.71 17.45
N SER A 288 -5.89 1.37 16.19
CA SER A 288 -5.58 0.05 15.62
C SER A 288 -4.07 -0.20 15.51
N GLN A 289 -3.28 0.82 15.19
CA GLN A 289 -1.81 0.71 15.14
C GLN A 289 -1.23 0.45 16.55
N ARG A 290 -1.80 1.07 17.58
CA ARG A 290 -1.43 0.81 18.99
C ARG A 290 -1.81 -0.61 19.41
N TRP A 291 -2.98 -1.10 18.97
CA TRP A 291 -3.40 -2.48 19.20
C TRP A 291 -2.44 -3.47 18.56
N MET A 292 -2.06 -3.27 17.28
CA MET A 292 -1.06 -4.11 16.62
C MET A 292 0.26 -4.12 17.37
N HIS A 293 0.75 -2.95 17.79
CA HIS A 293 1.99 -2.83 18.54
C HIS A 293 1.94 -3.59 19.87
N LYS A 294 0.82 -3.53 20.57
CA LYS A 294 0.59 -4.28 21.81
C LYS A 294 0.52 -5.79 21.56
N THR A 295 -0.02 -6.19 20.40
CA THR A 295 -0.27 -7.60 20.06
C THR A 295 0.96 -8.29 19.49
N ILE A 296 1.82 -7.58 18.75
CA ILE A 296 3.00 -8.14 18.09
C ILE A 296 4.22 -7.97 18.99
N PRO A 297 4.76 -9.05 19.59
CA PRO A 297 5.92 -8.95 20.48
C PRO A 297 7.14 -8.34 19.79
N GLY A 298 7.79 -7.39 20.45
CA GLY A 298 9.02 -6.77 19.95
C GLY A 298 8.83 -5.81 18.77
N SER A 299 7.60 -5.58 18.31
CA SER A 299 7.33 -4.59 17.25
C SER A 299 7.75 -3.18 17.67
N LYS A 300 7.99 -2.32 16.69
CA LYS A 300 8.28 -0.90 16.89
C LYS A 300 7.12 -0.06 16.38
N LEU A 301 6.71 0.94 17.15
CA LEU A 301 5.65 1.87 16.75
C LEU A 301 6.21 3.29 16.64
N PHE A 302 6.11 3.87 15.46
CA PHE A 302 6.48 5.25 15.17
C PHE A 302 5.21 6.08 15.00
N VAL A 303 4.99 7.04 15.89
CA VAL A 303 3.84 7.95 15.82
C VAL A 303 4.34 9.34 15.50
N TYR A 304 3.88 9.89 14.38
CA TYR A 304 4.26 11.23 13.93
C TYR A 304 3.27 12.25 14.45
N SER A 305 3.81 13.30 15.06
CA SER A 305 3.01 14.44 15.52
C SER A 305 2.47 15.28 14.35
N LYS A 306 1.57 16.20 14.66
CA LYS A 306 1.08 17.17 13.69
C LYS A 306 2.20 17.99 13.06
N ALA A 307 3.17 18.43 13.87
CA ALA A 307 4.31 19.19 13.39
C ALA A 307 5.20 18.38 12.44
N GLU A 308 5.18 17.05 12.56
CA GLU A 308 5.86 16.11 11.68
C GLU A 308 4.99 15.63 10.53
N GLN A 309 3.82 16.27 10.32
CA GLN A 309 2.85 15.90 9.28
C GLN A 309 2.28 14.49 9.44
N GLY A 310 1.98 14.10 10.67
CA GLY A 310 1.52 12.78 11.08
C GLY A 310 0.05 12.52 10.77
N ASP A 311 -0.29 12.34 9.51
CA ASP A 311 -1.56 11.84 9.03
C ASP A 311 -1.41 10.53 8.23
N HIS A 312 -2.45 10.10 7.54
CA HIS A 312 -2.43 8.90 6.70
C HIS A 312 -1.32 8.91 5.62
N PHE A 313 -0.84 10.07 5.22
CA PHE A 313 0.15 10.27 4.16
C PHE A 313 1.56 10.62 4.69
N LEU A 314 1.83 10.36 5.97
CA LEU A 314 3.05 10.75 6.66
C LEU A 314 4.35 10.44 5.88
N MET A 315 4.43 9.28 5.23
CA MET A 315 5.62 8.86 4.49
C MET A 315 5.89 9.72 3.25
N PHE A 316 4.87 10.28 2.64
CA PHE A 316 4.98 11.14 1.47
C PHE A 316 5.15 12.61 1.87
N LYS A 317 4.51 13.03 2.95
CA LYS A 317 4.58 14.41 3.45
C LYS A 317 5.88 14.71 4.19
N ASN A 318 6.42 13.71 4.90
CA ASN A 318 7.69 13.81 5.62
C ASN A 318 8.63 12.65 5.25
N PRO A 319 9.07 12.56 3.98
CA PRO A 319 9.86 11.44 3.49
C PRO A 319 11.24 11.37 4.16
N PHE A 320 11.83 12.49 4.59
CA PHE A 320 13.13 12.50 5.27
C PHE A 320 13.06 11.79 6.62
N LYS A 321 12.07 12.14 7.44
CA LYS A 321 11.89 11.46 8.74
C LYS A 321 11.49 10.01 8.53
N PHE A 322 10.55 9.75 7.63
CA PHE A 322 10.10 8.38 7.36
C PHE A 322 11.27 7.47 6.94
N THR A 323 12.07 7.92 5.98
CA THR A 323 13.21 7.11 5.51
C THR A 323 14.31 6.98 6.54
N ALA A 324 14.51 7.97 7.42
CA ALA A 324 15.46 7.87 8.52
C ALA A 324 15.00 6.83 9.57
N ASP A 325 13.75 6.91 10.01
CA ASP A 325 13.17 5.96 10.98
C ASP A 325 13.08 4.54 10.41
N LEU A 326 12.69 4.42 9.13
CA LEU A 326 12.65 3.14 8.41
C LEU A 326 14.04 2.49 8.35
N ARG A 327 15.06 3.25 7.97
CA ARG A 327 16.45 2.76 7.92
C ARG A 327 16.95 2.33 9.29
N ALA A 328 16.66 3.11 10.35
CA ALA A 328 17.03 2.75 11.70
C ALA A 328 16.42 1.40 12.15
N PHE A 329 15.18 1.14 11.74
CA PHE A 329 14.54 -0.16 11.98
C PHE A 329 15.15 -1.28 11.13
N LEU A 330 15.36 -1.03 9.83
CA LEU A 330 15.87 -2.06 8.91
C LEU A 330 17.33 -2.44 9.22
N ALA A 331 18.16 -1.48 9.67
CA ALA A 331 19.54 -1.71 10.07
C ALA A 331 19.72 -2.18 11.52
N ASP A 332 18.63 -2.41 12.26
CA ASP A 332 18.66 -2.67 13.73
C ASP A 332 19.30 -1.54 14.57
N GLU A 333 19.46 -0.37 13.99
CA GLU A 333 20.04 0.83 14.59
C GLU A 333 18.96 1.74 15.18
N MET A 334 18.21 1.27 16.16
CA MET A 334 17.20 2.13 16.81
C MET A 334 17.88 3.20 17.67
N PRO A 335 17.64 4.50 17.39
CA PRO A 335 18.19 5.57 18.22
C PRO A 335 17.76 5.43 19.68
N GLN A 336 18.71 5.43 20.60
CA GLN A 336 18.44 5.29 22.05
C GLN A 336 17.54 6.43 22.59
N ASP A 337 17.57 7.60 21.96
CA ASP A 337 16.79 8.78 22.37
C ASP A 337 15.29 8.66 22.06
N VAL A 338 14.91 7.90 21.05
CA VAL A 338 13.49 7.65 20.71
C VAL A 338 12.86 6.74 21.77
N GLN A 339 13.61 5.76 22.26
CA GLN A 339 13.17 4.86 23.31
C GLN A 339 13.04 5.61 24.66
N THR A 340 14.00 6.45 25.01
CA THR A 340 14.03 7.23 26.26
C THR A 340 12.95 8.32 26.32
N ARG A 341 12.65 9.00 25.22
CA ARG A 341 11.56 9.98 25.15
C ARG A 341 10.18 9.35 25.30
N ARG A 342 10.01 8.11 24.79
CA ARG A 342 8.76 7.35 24.91
C ARG A 342 8.53 6.83 26.32
N GLU A 343 9.56 6.30 26.96
CA GLU A 343 9.47 5.84 28.34
C GLU A 343 9.12 6.98 29.29
N ARG A 344 9.63 8.20 29.05
CA ARG A 344 9.24 9.42 29.78
C ARG A 344 7.81 9.84 29.47
N ALA A 345 7.39 9.87 28.21
CA ALA A 345 6.02 10.23 27.83
C ALA A 345 4.98 9.24 28.37
N VAL A 346 5.30 7.94 28.41
CA VAL A 346 4.44 6.92 29.01
C VAL A 346 4.43 7.05 30.53
N GLN A 347 5.56 7.33 31.19
CA GLN A 347 5.62 7.56 32.64
C GLN A 347 4.91 8.86 33.04
N GLU A 348 5.02 9.92 32.25
CA GLU A 348 4.30 11.20 32.48
C GLU A 348 2.80 11.03 32.25
N SER A 349 2.35 10.22 31.27
CA SER A 349 0.93 9.93 31.08
C SER A 349 0.33 9.00 32.14
N VAL A 350 1.13 8.18 32.77
CA VAL A 350 0.72 7.29 33.89
C VAL A 350 0.78 8.02 35.24
N ALA A 351 1.64 9.03 35.36
CA ALA A 351 1.78 9.82 36.59
C ALA A 351 0.85 11.04 36.68
N GLY A 352 0.25 11.45 35.58
CA GLY A 352 -0.70 12.57 35.44
C GLY A 352 -2.13 12.07 35.32
N ASP A 353 -2.87 12.10 36.43
CA ASP A 353 -4.33 12.10 36.54
C ASP A 353 -5.17 11.01 35.85
N GLY A 354 -5.62 10.07 36.66
CA GLY A 354 -6.70 9.12 36.33
C GLY A 354 -8.13 9.72 36.27
N ALA A 355 -8.32 11.05 36.12
CA ALA A 355 -9.66 11.65 36.21
C ALA A 355 -10.08 12.52 35.02
N HIS A 356 -9.20 12.94 34.12
CA HIS A 356 -9.54 13.83 33.01
C HIS A 356 -9.28 13.29 31.60
N ALA A 357 -8.87 12.04 31.45
CA ALA A 357 -8.50 11.47 30.15
C ALA A 357 -9.69 11.08 29.24
N VAL A 358 -10.93 11.09 29.74
CA VAL A 358 -12.10 10.63 28.97
C VAL A 358 -12.80 11.76 28.21
N GLU A 359 -12.56 13.03 28.56
CA GLU A 359 -13.33 14.14 27.97
C GLU A 359 -12.64 14.86 26.80
N SER A 360 -11.37 14.60 26.54
CA SER A 360 -10.63 15.26 25.43
C SER A 360 -10.54 14.47 24.12
N TYR A 361 -11.05 13.26 24.07
CA TYR A 361 -11.21 12.49 22.82
C TYR A 361 -12.57 12.70 22.16
N ARG A 362 -13.11 13.92 22.20
CA ARG A 362 -14.05 14.30 21.12
C ARG A 362 -13.23 14.34 19.86
N LEU A 363 -13.44 13.31 19.04
CA LEU A 363 -12.96 13.20 17.68
C LEU A 363 -13.00 14.59 17.03
N SER A 364 -11.83 15.21 16.83
CA SER A 364 -11.73 16.27 15.85
C SER A 364 -12.36 15.72 14.60
N GLU A 365 -13.31 16.44 14.00
CA GLU A 365 -14.01 15.97 12.80
C GLU A 365 -13.01 15.32 11.85
N PRO A 366 -13.32 14.11 11.33
CA PRO A 366 -12.39 13.41 10.47
C PRO A 366 -11.96 14.34 9.35
N VAL A 367 -10.69 14.36 9.02
CA VAL A 367 -10.13 15.09 7.87
C VAL A 367 -10.90 14.78 6.57
N TRP A 368 -11.66 13.71 6.59
CA TRP A 368 -12.59 13.22 5.59
C TRP A 368 -14.03 13.36 6.08
N LYS A 369 -14.69 14.47 5.71
CA LYS A 369 -16.14 14.52 5.75
C LYS A 369 -16.63 13.72 4.57
N PHE A 370 -17.17 12.54 4.83
CA PHE A 370 -17.95 11.82 3.82
C PHE A 370 -19.16 12.71 3.47
N PRO A 371 -19.46 12.91 2.17
CA PRO A 371 -20.69 13.62 1.79
C PRO A 371 -21.87 12.92 2.46
N ASP A 372 -22.73 13.69 3.12
CA ASP A 372 -23.92 13.15 3.75
C ASP A 372 -24.81 12.51 2.67
N ALA A 373 -25.09 11.22 2.80
CA ALA A 373 -25.91 10.47 1.85
C ALA A 373 -27.38 10.93 1.81
N SER A 374 -27.77 11.87 2.69
CA SER A 374 -29.12 12.42 2.73
C SER A 374 -29.42 13.40 1.60
N GLU A 375 -28.41 13.99 0.95
CA GLU A 375 -28.63 15.02 -0.08
C GLU A 375 -28.73 14.50 -1.53
N ASN A 376 -28.36 13.25 -1.80
CA ASN A 376 -28.40 12.70 -3.16
C ASN A 376 -29.29 11.47 -3.27
N ARG A 377 -30.52 11.65 -3.75
CA ARG A 377 -31.40 10.54 -4.18
C ARG A 377 -30.80 9.91 -5.43
N LEU A 378 -30.36 8.64 -5.28
CA LEU A 378 -30.00 7.79 -6.42
C LEU A 378 -31.15 7.70 -7.42
N ASP A 379 -30.87 7.85 -8.71
CA ASP A 379 -31.83 7.48 -9.73
C ASP A 379 -32.01 5.95 -9.82
N ASN A 380 -33.06 5.51 -10.50
CA ASN A 380 -33.39 4.08 -10.58
C ASN A 380 -32.40 3.27 -11.42
N ALA A 381 -31.67 3.90 -12.32
CA ALA A 381 -30.65 3.24 -13.15
C ALA A 381 -29.36 2.97 -12.36
N GLU A 382 -28.99 3.88 -11.47
CA GLU A 382 -27.86 3.71 -10.56
C GLU A 382 -28.13 2.63 -9.50
N LYS A 383 -29.36 2.57 -8.98
CA LYS A 383 -29.79 1.48 -8.07
C LYS A 383 -29.74 0.10 -8.73
N ALA A 384 -30.06 0.03 -10.03
CA ALA A 384 -29.99 -1.22 -10.80
C ALA A 384 -28.55 -1.69 -10.99
N LYS A 385 -27.60 -0.78 -11.25
CA LYS A 385 -26.16 -1.11 -11.36
C LYS A 385 -25.60 -1.67 -10.05
N PHE A 386 -25.96 -1.07 -8.91
CA PHE A 386 -25.56 -1.57 -7.59
C PHE A 386 -26.14 -2.93 -7.25
N ARG A 387 -27.42 -3.19 -7.60
CA ARG A 387 -28.04 -4.52 -7.43
C ARG A 387 -27.34 -5.57 -8.30
N HIS A 388 -26.93 -5.21 -9.50
CA HIS A 388 -26.21 -6.11 -10.40
C HIS A 388 -24.81 -6.48 -9.86
N LEU A 389 -24.09 -5.51 -9.32
CA LEU A 389 -22.77 -5.72 -8.69
C LEU A 389 -22.89 -6.60 -7.44
N ALA A 390 -23.87 -6.33 -6.56
CA ALA A 390 -24.16 -7.15 -5.39
C ALA A 390 -24.56 -8.58 -5.76
N CYS A 391 -25.31 -8.76 -6.85
CA CYS A 391 -25.74 -10.06 -7.34
C CYS A 391 -24.56 -10.87 -7.90
N LEU A 392 -23.64 -10.24 -8.63
CA LEU A 392 -22.44 -10.89 -9.15
C LEU A 392 -21.51 -11.38 -8.02
N ILE A 393 -21.35 -10.58 -6.98
CA ILE A 393 -20.58 -10.94 -5.78
C ILE A 393 -21.22 -12.12 -5.02
N SER A 394 -22.56 -12.14 -4.92
CA SER A 394 -23.30 -13.22 -4.27
C SER A 394 -23.21 -14.55 -5.03
N VAL A 395 -23.23 -14.51 -6.36
CA VAL A 395 -23.13 -15.71 -7.20
C VAL A 395 -21.70 -16.31 -7.16
N GLN A 396 -20.67 -15.50 -7.07
CA GLN A 396 -19.28 -15.97 -6.94
C GLN A 396 -18.97 -16.60 -5.58
N ASN A 397 -19.69 -16.20 -4.52
CA ASN A 397 -19.47 -16.72 -3.16
C ASN A 397 -20.38 -17.90 -2.77
N GLY A 398 -21.16 -18.47 -3.68
CA GLY A 398 -21.93 -19.69 -3.44
C GLY A 398 -23.09 -19.56 -2.43
N LEU A 399 -23.53 -18.34 -2.12
CA LEU A 399 -24.69 -18.08 -1.26
C LEU A 399 -25.95 -18.17 -2.10
N GLY A 400 -26.71 -19.25 -1.89
CA GLY A 400 -27.95 -19.53 -2.58
C GLY A 400 -28.98 -18.42 -2.46
N THR A 401 -29.71 -18.23 -3.55
CA THR A 401 -30.85 -17.30 -3.69
C THR A 401 -31.86 -17.49 -2.59
N VAL A 402 -32.10 -16.45 -1.79
CA VAL A 402 -33.34 -16.30 -1.04
C VAL A 402 -34.30 -15.47 -1.90
N ALA A 403 -35.33 -16.14 -2.37
CA ALA A 403 -36.41 -15.51 -3.13
C ALA A 403 -37.31 -14.69 -2.19
N SER A 404 -37.76 -13.59 -2.67
CA SER A 404 -38.90 -12.73 -2.54
C SER A 404 -38.63 -11.29 -2.20
#